data_eaecc994d3b91ad0cdf6b675b2230c8f
#
_entry.id   eaecc994d3b91ad0cdf6b675b2230c8f
#
_cell.length_a   1.000
_cell.length_b   1.000
_cell.length_c   1.000
_cell.angle_alpha   90.00
_cell.angle_beta   90.00
_cell.angle_gamma   90.00
#
_symmetry.space_group_name_H-M   'P 1'
#
loop_
_entity.id
_entity.type
_entity.pdbx_description
1 polymer ?
#
loop_
_entity_poly.entity_id
_entity_poly.type
_entity_poly.pdbx_seq_one_letter_code
_entity_poly.pdbx_strand_id
1 'polypeptide(L)'
;KAASKPIIADGGVRTNGDIAKSIRFGATMVMVGSLLAGHDESPGETKEINGRLYKEYFGSASEYQKGQRKNVEGKKILTPYRGTIADTLNEMREDLQSSISYAGGKDISAIRKCDYVLVKNSIYNGDSNQGIIEAGRSSYGEGDTIL
;
A
#
# COMPACT_ATOMS: atom_id res chain seq x y z
N LYS A 1 23.52 -11.32 6.65
CA LYS A 1 22.16 -11.10 7.20
C LYS A 1 22.32 -10.48 8.59
N ALA A 2 21.80 -9.29 8.80
CA ALA A 2 21.93 -8.60 10.08
C ALA A 2 20.94 -9.12 11.15
N ALA A 3 19.82 -9.72 10.73
CA ALA A 3 18.80 -10.26 11.63
C ALA A 3 18.83 -11.80 11.66
N SER A 4 18.75 -12.36 12.86
CA SER A 4 18.64 -13.80 13.12
C SER A 4 17.21 -14.27 13.35
N LYS A 5 16.26 -13.35 13.46
CA LYS A 5 14.84 -13.61 13.70
C LYS A 5 14.01 -13.22 12.48
N PRO A 6 12.77 -13.75 12.36
CA PRO A 6 11.81 -13.27 11.36
C PRO A 6 11.60 -11.76 11.43
N ILE A 7 11.45 -11.13 10.27
CA ILE A 7 11.28 -9.68 10.14
C ILE A 7 9.90 -9.41 9.56
N ILE A 8 9.21 -8.42 10.11
CA ILE A 8 8.02 -7.80 9.53
C ILE A 8 8.47 -6.49 8.90
N ALA A 9 8.27 -6.35 7.58
CA ALA A 9 8.47 -5.06 6.91
C ALA A 9 7.27 -4.16 7.20
N ASP A 10 7.51 -3.05 7.87
CA ASP A 10 6.47 -2.10 8.28
C ASP A 10 6.74 -0.72 7.72
N GLY A 11 5.71 -0.12 7.16
CA GLY A 11 5.71 1.24 6.62
C GLY A 11 6.02 1.34 5.12
N GLY A 12 5.34 2.29 4.46
CA GLY A 12 5.60 2.67 3.07
C GLY A 12 5.08 1.71 2.01
N VAL A 13 4.36 0.67 2.36
CA VAL A 13 3.74 -0.27 1.40
C VAL A 13 2.53 0.40 0.75
N ARG A 14 2.64 0.70 -0.54
CA ARG A 14 1.63 1.43 -1.32
C ARG A 14 1.04 0.63 -2.47
N THR A 15 1.73 -0.40 -2.91
CA THR A 15 1.32 -1.28 -4.01
C THR A 15 1.54 -2.74 -3.63
N ASN A 16 0.85 -3.65 -4.32
CA ASN A 16 1.05 -5.09 -4.14
C ASN A 16 2.48 -5.50 -4.50
N GLY A 17 3.10 -4.82 -5.46
CA GLY A 17 4.51 -5.02 -5.81
C GLY A 17 5.49 -4.70 -4.67
N ASP A 18 5.14 -3.80 -3.75
CA ASP A 18 5.98 -3.52 -2.59
C ASP A 18 5.98 -4.68 -1.60
N ILE A 19 4.90 -5.47 -1.55
CA ILE A 19 4.83 -6.71 -0.77
C ILE A 19 5.86 -7.71 -1.31
N ALA A 20 5.86 -7.97 -2.62
CA ALA A 20 6.82 -8.87 -3.27
C ALA A 20 8.26 -8.41 -3.08
N LYS A 21 8.54 -7.10 -3.24
CA LYS A 21 9.87 -6.51 -2.98
C LYS A 21 10.30 -6.72 -1.53
N SER A 22 9.41 -6.48 -0.57
CA SER A 22 9.72 -6.69 0.85
C SER A 22 10.13 -8.14 1.12
N ILE A 23 9.41 -9.10 0.56
CA ILE A 23 9.72 -10.53 0.65
C ILE A 23 11.07 -10.83 -0.01
N ARG A 24 11.36 -10.23 -1.18
CA ARG A 24 12.65 -10.38 -1.85
C ARG A 24 13.81 -9.96 -0.96
N PHE A 25 13.67 -8.87 -0.23
CA PHE A 25 14.68 -8.34 0.67
C PHE A 25 14.69 -8.97 2.06
N GLY A 26 13.91 -10.03 2.27
CA GLY A 26 14.03 -10.91 3.44
C GLY A 26 12.93 -10.76 4.49
N ALA A 27 11.89 -9.97 4.23
CA ALA A 27 10.75 -9.94 5.12
C ALA A 27 10.04 -11.31 5.14
N THR A 28 9.60 -11.71 6.31
CA THR A 28 8.77 -12.90 6.53
C THR A 28 7.30 -12.54 6.37
N MET A 29 6.93 -11.36 6.83
CA MET A 29 5.59 -10.78 6.75
C MET A 29 5.70 -9.30 6.39
N VAL A 30 4.61 -8.73 5.91
CA VAL A 30 4.54 -7.32 5.52
C VAL A 30 3.35 -6.69 6.22
N MET A 31 3.57 -5.56 6.88
CA MET A 31 2.52 -4.76 7.49
C MET A 31 1.91 -3.85 6.43
N VAL A 32 0.63 -4.00 6.19
CA VAL A 32 -0.12 -3.16 5.25
C VAL A 32 -1.12 -2.29 6.01
N GLY A 33 -1.21 -1.04 5.63
CA GLY A 33 -2.15 -0.07 6.20
C GLY A 33 -3.02 0.55 5.12
N SER A 34 -2.49 1.54 4.39
CA SER A 34 -3.25 2.29 3.38
C SER A 34 -3.81 1.45 2.24
N LEU A 35 -3.21 0.30 1.91
CA LEU A 35 -3.75 -0.62 0.91
C LEU A 35 -5.13 -1.18 1.30
N LEU A 36 -5.40 -1.29 2.59
CA LEU A 36 -6.66 -1.78 3.13
C LEU A 36 -7.58 -0.65 3.60
N ALA A 37 -7.20 0.60 3.36
CA ALA A 37 -8.04 1.75 3.66
C ALA A 37 -9.21 1.88 2.65
N GLY A 38 -10.30 2.50 3.08
CA GLY A 38 -11.46 2.74 2.22
C GLY A 38 -12.47 1.60 2.15
N HIS A 39 -12.20 0.48 2.79
CA HIS A 39 -13.12 -0.67 2.83
C HIS A 39 -14.11 -0.62 3.98
N ASP A 40 -15.22 -1.37 3.84
CA ASP A 40 -16.26 -1.45 4.87
C ASP A 40 -15.68 -1.90 6.22
N GLU A 41 -14.74 -2.82 6.18
CA GLU A 41 -14.12 -3.40 7.37
C GLU A 41 -13.07 -2.48 8.02
N SER A 42 -12.67 -1.39 7.36
CA SER A 42 -11.75 -0.44 7.97
C SER A 42 -12.48 0.50 8.95
N PRO A 43 -11.84 0.94 10.05
CA PRO A 43 -12.53 1.56 11.18
C PRO A 43 -12.99 3.01 10.96
N GLY A 44 -12.59 3.68 9.89
CA GLY A 44 -12.94 5.08 9.64
C GLY A 44 -14.41 5.27 9.26
N GLU A 45 -14.94 6.46 9.50
CA GLU A 45 -16.30 6.84 9.07
C GLU A 45 -16.38 6.99 7.56
N THR A 46 -17.54 6.59 7.00
CA THR A 46 -17.85 6.84 5.59
C THR A 46 -18.49 8.21 5.47
N LYS A 47 -18.01 9.03 4.52
CA LYS A 47 -18.52 10.38 4.24
C LYS A 47 -18.84 10.53 2.77
N GLU A 48 -19.93 11.21 2.49
CA GLU A 48 -20.27 11.61 1.13
C GLU A 48 -19.84 13.06 0.88
N ILE A 49 -19.07 13.26 -0.18
CA ILE A 49 -18.60 14.59 -0.60
C ILE A 49 -18.84 14.71 -2.11
N ASN A 50 -19.65 15.69 -2.51
CA ASN A 50 -19.98 15.93 -3.91
C ASN A 50 -20.50 14.68 -4.66
N GLY A 51 -21.35 13.87 -4.01
CA GLY A 51 -21.92 12.64 -4.58
C GLY A 51 -20.95 11.47 -4.66
N ARG A 52 -19.78 11.55 -4.03
CA ARG A 52 -18.80 10.47 -3.95
C ARG A 52 -18.60 10.05 -2.52
N LEU A 53 -18.46 8.74 -2.29
CA LEU A 53 -18.18 8.17 -0.98
C LEU A 53 -16.69 8.11 -0.72
N TYR A 54 -16.33 8.52 0.47
CA TYR A 54 -14.97 8.46 1.03
C TYR A 54 -15.00 7.82 2.40
N LYS A 55 -13.90 7.25 2.82
CA LYS A 55 -13.73 6.72 4.15
C LYS A 55 -12.53 7.36 4.83
N GLU A 56 -12.67 7.63 6.11
CA GLU A 56 -11.57 8.15 6.90
C GLU A 56 -10.50 7.08 7.10
N TYR A 57 -9.25 7.48 6.95
CA TYR A 57 -8.10 6.63 7.25
C TYR A 57 -7.14 7.38 8.18
N PHE A 58 -6.68 6.71 9.19
CA PHE A 58 -5.70 7.22 10.15
C PHE A 58 -4.83 6.08 10.68
N GLY A 59 -3.54 6.36 10.84
CA GLY A 59 -2.60 5.39 11.43
C GLY A 59 -2.77 5.29 12.95
N SER A 60 -2.33 4.18 13.52
CA SER A 60 -2.35 3.96 14.97
C SER A 60 -1.55 4.99 15.76
N ALA A 61 -0.53 5.59 15.15
CA ALA A 61 0.29 6.65 15.71
C ALA A 61 -0.22 8.07 15.41
N SER A 62 -1.42 8.23 14.82
CA SER A 62 -1.99 9.52 14.49
C SER A 62 -2.46 10.28 15.73
N GLU A 63 -2.55 11.61 15.62
CA GLU A 63 -3.11 12.48 16.67
C GLU A 63 -4.53 12.06 17.06
N TYR A 64 -5.32 11.65 16.07
CA TYR A 64 -6.69 11.19 16.28
C TYR A 64 -6.76 10.00 17.23
N GLN A 65 -5.85 9.03 17.09
CA GLN A 65 -5.84 7.82 17.91
C GLN A 65 -5.26 8.07 19.30
N LYS A 66 -4.27 8.95 19.42
CA LYS A 66 -3.58 9.25 20.69
C LYS A 66 -4.24 10.35 21.52
N GLY A 67 -5.14 11.12 20.92
CA GLY A 67 -5.78 12.27 21.59
C GLY A 67 -4.81 13.36 22.04
N GLN A 68 -3.54 13.28 21.67
CA GLN A 68 -2.48 14.23 22.03
C GLN A 68 -1.50 14.42 20.86
N ARG A 69 -0.99 15.64 20.71
CA ARG A 69 -0.03 16.00 19.65
C ARG A 69 1.39 15.43 19.81
N LYS A 70 1.66 14.70 20.87
CA LYS A 70 3.01 14.22 21.18
C LYS A 70 3.32 12.91 20.43
N ASN A 71 4.40 12.88 19.67
CA ASN A 71 4.84 11.73 18.87
C ASN A 71 3.80 11.24 17.86
N VAL A 72 3.24 12.19 17.09
CA VAL A 72 2.24 11.91 16.05
C VAL A 72 2.93 11.52 14.75
N GLU A 73 2.73 10.29 14.32
CA GLU A 73 3.12 9.80 12.99
C GLU A 73 1.85 9.47 12.20
N GLY A 74 1.58 10.25 11.17
CA GLY A 74 0.44 10.04 10.28
C GLY A 74 -0.69 11.04 10.48
N LYS A 75 -1.35 11.32 9.37
CA LYS A 75 -2.47 12.26 9.26
C LYS A 75 -3.78 11.47 9.12
N LYS A 76 -4.87 12.07 9.60
CA LYS A 76 -6.21 11.64 9.22
C LYS A 76 -6.47 12.13 7.80
N ILE A 77 -6.73 11.21 6.88
CA ILE A 77 -7.00 11.53 5.47
C ILE A 77 -8.32 10.89 5.04
N LEU A 78 -8.89 11.40 3.98
CA LEU A 78 -10.00 10.78 3.29
C LEU A 78 -9.45 9.95 2.13
N THR A 79 -9.92 8.71 2.02
CA THR A 79 -9.60 7.80 0.93
C THR A 79 -10.90 7.43 0.21
N PRO A 80 -10.88 7.24 -1.11
CA PRO A 80 -12.06 6.78 -1.83
C PRO A 80 -12.64 5.51 -1.20
N TYR A 81 -13.95 5.44 -1.10
CA TYR A 81 -14.64 4.23 -0.65
C TYR A 81 -14.49 3.12 -1.69
N ARG A 82 -14.19 1.92 -1.25
CA ARG A 82 -13.83 0.76 -2.08
C ARG A 82 -14.73 -0.46 -1.88
N GLY A 83 -15.79 -0.36 -1.08
CA GLY A 83 -16.65 -1.50 -0.76
C GLY A 83 -15.98 -2.51 0.18
N THR A 84 -16.31 -3.78 0.02
CA THR A 84 -15.76 -4.86 0.85
C THR A 84 -14.29 -5.14 0.54
N ILE A 85 -13.55 -5.62 1.53
CA ILE A 85 -12.12 -5.93 1.40
C ILE A 85 -11.84 -7.16 0.53
N ALA A 86 -12.84 -8.00 0.28
CA ALA A 86 -12.66 -9.31 -0.36
C ALA A 86 -11.97 -9.21 -1.73
N ASP A 87 -12.40 -8.27 -2.57
CA ASP A 87 -11.84 -8.08 -3.91
C ASP A 87 -10.38 -7.63 -3.85
N THR A 88 -10.06 -6.69 -2.95
CA THR A 88 -8.68 -6.23 -2.72
C THR A 88 -7.77 -7.36 -2.23
N LEU A 89 -8.25 -8.24 -1.35
CA LEU A 89 -7.46 -9.39 -0.91
C LEU A 89 -7.25 -10.42 -2.03
N ASN A 90 -8.25 -10.61 -2.88
CA ASN A 90 -8.11 -11.46 -4.06
C ASN A 90 -7.07 -10.88 -5.04
N GLU A 91 -7.14 -9.60 -5.35
CA GLU A 91 -6.15 -8.91 -6.18
C GLU A 91 -4.73 -9.02 -5.60
N MET A 92 -4.56 -8.78 -4.30
CA MET A 92 -3.27 -8.95 -3.62
C MET A 92 -2.72 -10.37 -3.77
N ARG A 93 -3.58 -11.37 -3.65
CA ARG A 93 -3.20 -12.78 -3.81
C ARG A 93 -2.75 -13.06 -5.25
N GLU A 94 -3.51 -12.61 -6.23
CA GLU A 94 -3.23 -12.82 -7.66
C GLU A 94 -1.92 -12.13 -8.07
N ASP A 95 -1.69 -10.91 -7.61
CA ASP A 95 -0.46 -10.16 -7.85
C ASP A 95 0.76 -10.84 -7.23
N LEU A 96 0.58 -11.41 -6.02
CA LEU A 96 1.65 -12.18 -5.40
C LEU A 96 1.92 -13.49 -6.15
N GLN A 97 0.89 -14.17 -6.63
CA GLN A 97 1.03 -15.36 -7.49
C GLN A 97 1.73 -15.02 -8.80
N SER A 98 1.40 -13.90 -9.43
CA SER A 98 2.09 -13.39 -10.61
C SER A 98 3.57 -13.13 -10.32
N SER A 99 3.87 -12.49 -9.19
CA SER A 99 5.25 -12.24 -8.75
C SER A 99 6.05 -13.54 -8.56
N ILE A 100 5.43 -14.58 -8.02
CA ILE A 100 6.03 -15.92 -7.89
C ILE A 100 6.32 -16.53 -9.26
N SER A 101 5.38 -16.44 -10.21
CA SER A 101 5.53 -16.93 -11.56
C SER A 101 6.65 -16.22 -12.32
N TYR A 102 6.70 -14.89 -12.24
CA TYR A 102 7.79 -14.09 -12.83
C TYR A 102 9.16 -14.40 -12.22
N ALA A 103 9.20 -14.77 -10.95
CA ALA A 103 10.41 -15.24 -10.30
C ALA A 103 10.82 -16.69 -10.70
N GLY A 104 10.07 -17.32 -11.59
CA GLY A 104 10.37 -18.66 -12.12
C GLY A 104 10.06 -19.82 -11.17
N GLY A 105 9.17 -19.63 -10.21
CA GLY A 105 8.88 -20.65 -9.20
C GLY A 105 7.40 -20.96 -9.00
N LYS A 106 7.13 -21.78 -8.00
CA LYS A 106 5.78 -22.26 -7.64
C LYS A 106 5.32 -21.79 -6.26
N ASP A 107 6.21 -21.22 -5.49
CA ASP A 107 5.97 -20.75 -4.14
C ASP A 107 6.78 -19.48 -3.82
N ILE A 108 6.52 -18.91 -2.66
CA ILE A 108 7.09 -17.63 -2.23
C ILE A 108 8.64 -17.65 -2.12
N SER A 109 9.25 -18.82 -2.03
CA SER A 109 10.71 -18.95 -1.98
C SER A 109 11.39 -18.54 -3.28
N ALA A 110 10.67 -18.58 -4.40
CA ALA A 110 11.15 -18.12 -5.69
C ALA A 110 11.45 -16.61 -5.67
N ILE A 111 10.54 -15.81 -5.11
CA ILE A 111 10.74 -14.37 -4.97
C ILE A 111 12.02 -14.06 -4.18
N ARG A 112 12.30 -14.83 -3.12
CA ARG A 112 13.50 -14.63 -2.29
C ARG A 112 14.80 -14.89 -3.01
N LYS A 113 14.79 -15.66 -4.09
CA LYS A 113 15.99 -16.12 -4.83
C LYS A 113 16.19 -15.39 -6.15
N CYS A 114 15.16 -14.70 -6.68
CA CYS A 114 15.29 -14.02 -7.97
C CYS A 114 16.34 -12.90 -7.94
N ASP A 115 16.97 -12.67 -9.06
CA ASP A 115 17.90 -11.55 -9.22
C ASP A 115 17.13 -10.22 -9.25
N TYR A 116 17.83 -9.14 -8.97
CA TYR A 116 17.27 -7.80 -9.02
C TYR A 116 18.34 -6.78 -9.43
N VAL A 117 17.89 -5.65 -9.93
CA VAL A 117 18.72 -4.50 -10.23
C VAL A 117 18.32 -3.31 -9.37
N LEU A 118 19.30 -2.51 -8.97
CA LEU A 118 19.05 -1.23 -8.32
C LEU A 118 19.05 -0.15 -9.37
N VAL A 119 17.97 0.62 -9.44
CA VAL A 119 17.84 1.78 -10.31
C VAL A 119 18.02 3.05 -9.50
N LYS A 120 18.84 3.99 -10.01
CA LYS A 120 19.08 5.27 -9.33
C LYS A 120 17.98 6.29 -9.57
N ASN A 121 17.23 6.13 -10.66
CA ASN A 121 16.11 7.00 -11.05
C ASN A 121 14.86 6.15 -11.18
N SER A 122 13.70 6.77 -11.05
CA SER A 122 12.43 6.14 -11.39
C SER A 122 12.41 5.83 -12.90
N ILE A 123 12.74 4.61 -13.27
CA ILE A 123 12.52 4.10 -14.61
C ILE A 123 11.10 3.54 -14.61
N TYR A 124 10.21 4.24 -15.28
CA TYR A 124 8.89 3.70 -15.53
C TYR A 124 9.03 2.71 -16.69
N ASN A 125 8.61 1.47 -16.50
CA ASN A 125 8.37 0.58 -17.63
C ASN A 125 7.46 1.30 -18.60
N GLY A 126 7.65 1.10 -19.88
CA GLY A 126 6.87 1.74 -20.95
C GLY A 126 5.37 1.45 -20.96
N ASP A 127 4.87 0.66 -20.01
CA ASP A 127 3.47 0.64 -19.63
C ASP A 127 3.14 2.08 -19.22
N SER A 128 2.35 2.73 -20.05
CA SER A 128 2.02 4.11 -19.84
C SER A 128 1.52 4.28 -18.41
N ASN A 129 2.28 4.97 -17.61
CA ASN A 129 1.81 5.46 -16.32
C ASN A 129 0.59 6.39 -16.44
N GLN A 130 0.09 6.61 -17.66
CA GLN A 130 -1.07 7.44 -17.89
C GLN A 130 -2.25 6.97 -17.04
N GLY A 131 -2.55 5.67 -16.99
CA GLY A 131 -3.60 5.15 -16.11
C GLY A 131 -3.29 5.28 -14.62
N ILE A 132 -2.04 5.08 -14.23
CA ILE A 132 -1.60 5.23 -12.83
C ILE A 132 -1.46 6.71 -12.46
N ILE A 133 -0.98 7.54 -13.37
CA ILE A 133 -0.87 8.99 -13.18
C ILE A 133 -2.27 9.61 -13.17
N GLU A 134 -3.18 9.21 -14.03
CA GLU A 134 -4.56 9.69 -14.04
C GLU A 134 -5.33 9.20 -12.81
N ALA A 135 -5.18 7.94 -12.39
CA ALA A 135 -5.76 7.45 -11.15
C ALA A 135 -5.13 8.12 -9.92
N GLY A 136 -3.84 8.34 -9.91
CA GLY A 136 -3.13 9.02 -8.82
C GLY A 136 -3.33 10.53 -8.79
N ARG A 137 -3.35 11.20 -9.94
CA ARG A 137 -3.57 12.65 -10.03
C ARG A 137 -5.03 13.05 -9.94
N SER A 138 -5.95 12.22 -10.37
CA SER A 138 -7.38 12.50 -10.13
C SER A 138 -7.76 12.37 -8.66
N SER A 139 -6.98 11.63 -7.86
CA SER A 139 -7.19 11.54 -6.41
C SER A 139 -6.38 12.58 -5.61
N TYR A 140 -5.35 13.20 -6.24
CA TYR A 140 -4.59 14.31 -5.67
C TYR A 140 -4.63 15.47 -6.66
N GLY A 141 -5.80 16.10 -6.80
CA GLY A 141 -5.96 17.32 -7.57
C GLY A 141 -4.89 18.33 -7.15
N GLU A 142 -4.15 18.86 -8.13
CA GLU A 142 -3.42 20.08 -7.92
C GLU A 142 -4.41 21.14 -7.43
N GLY A 143 -4.26 21.55 -6.19
CA GLY A 143 -4.91 22.76 -5.75
C GLY A 143 -5.76 22.71 -4.51
N ASP A 144 -5.51 21.82 -3.55
CA ASP A 144 -6.04 22.07 -2.21
C ASP A 144 -4.96 21.82 -1.16
N THR A 145 -4.06 22.78 -1.10
CA THR A 145 -3.43 23.14 0.17
C THR A 145 -4.54 23.73 1.03
N ILE A 146 -5.29 22.90 1.68
CA ILE A 146 -6.13 23.34 2.78
C ILE A 146 -5.26 23.27 4.02
N LEU A 147 -4.95 24.49 4.49
CA LEU A 147 -4.33 24.80 5.78
C LEU A 147 -5.06 24.10 6.94
#